data_f13219e5a5b150f25f662982d82117aa
#
_entry.id   f13219e5a5b150f25f662982d82117aa
#
_cell.length_a   1.000
_cell.length_b   1.000
_cell.length_c   1.000
_cell.angle_alpha   90.00
_cell.angle_beta   90.00
_cell.angle_gamma   90.00
#
_symmetry.space_group_name_H-M   'P 1'
#
loop_
_entity.id
_entity.type
_entity.pdbx_description
1 polymer ?
#
loop_
_entity_poly.entity_id
_entity_poly.type
_entity_poly.pdbx_seq_one_letter_code
_entity_poly.pdbx_strand_id
1 'polypeptide(L)'
;TAVMSELEEIRLREAAAYSQDEVDALIESAVEEAKEKTGEEVEKGLLDRIKGFMTSGQGTTEMLRDFYPDEVVVADTGRYYFFPILEELAKNTYNPESFMADGDGVIHYYEEGERISRKGIDVSRYQDKIDWEKVASDEVDYAFIRLGIRGYTEGEILEDETFQRNIEGALKNDIDVGVYFFTQAMSVEEAEEEAEFVIESIAPYKVTYPVVIDVEAVTSTNARSNDLSSEERTKYCIAFCEKVKEAGYTPMIYGNLKTFMLLLDIEELEEYDKWFAYYDETYYFPYDFKIWQYTNKGKVSGIKGDVDLNVSFDAQEYEEEDDE
;
A
#
# COMPACT_ATOMS: atom_id res chain seq x y z
N THR A 1 -6.30 -25.28 -14.28
CA THR A 1 -4.90 -24.84 -14.35
C THR A 1 -4.92 -23.55 -15.14
N ALA A 2 -4.92 -22.41 -14.45
CA ALA A 2 -4.74 -21.11 -15.08
C ALA A 2 -3.41 -21.16 -15.84
N VAL A 3 -3.45 -20.92 -17.14
CA VAL A 3 -2.25 -20.72 -17.94
C VAL A 3 -1.80 -19.30 -17.59
N MET A 4 -0.78 -19.19 -16.76
CA MET A 4 -0.10 -17.93 -16.54
C MET A 4 0.29 -17.33 -17.89
N SER A 5 0.12 -16.02 -18.06
CA SER A 5 0.53 -15.38 -19.30
C SER A 5 2.06 -15.54 -19.48
N GLU A 6 2.51 -15.55 -20.71
CA GLU A 6 3.94 -15.70 -21.04
C GLU A 6 4.77 -14.56 -20.42
N LEU A 7 4.16 -13.36 -20.27
CA LEU A 7 4.74 -12.20 -19.59
C LEU A 7 4.87 -12.41 -18.07
N GLU A 8 3.87 -13.03 -17.43
CA GLU A 8 3.92 -13.36 -16.01
C GLU A 8 4.97 -14.45 -15.73
N GLU A 9 5.11 -15.44 -16.63
CA GLU A 9 6.23 -16.40 -16.55
C GLU A 9 7.58 -15.71 -16.73
N ILE A 10 7.68 -14.71 -17.61
CA ILE A 10 8.90 -13.92 -17.81
C ILE A 10 9.18 -13.08 -16.56
N ARG A 11 8.18 -12.38 -16.04
CA ARG A 11 8.31 -11.56 -14.83
C ARG A 11 8.67 -12.38 -13.58
N LEU A 12 8.04 -13.55 -13.39
CA LEU A 12 8.41 -14.47 -12.31
C LEU A 12 9.74 -15.18 -12.55
N ARG A 13 10.24 -15.22 -13.81
CA ARG A 13 11.60 -15.68 -14.12
C ARG A 13 12.62 -14.58 -13.89
N GLU A 14 12.24 -13.32 -14.09
CA GLU A 14 13.06 -12.13 -13.78
C GLU A 14 13.03 -11.84 -12.28
N ALA A 15 11.90 -12.05 -11.61
CA ALA A 15 11.81 -12.07 -10.15
C ALA A 15 12.26 -13.43 -9.64
N ALA A 16 13.54 -13.56 -9.35
CA ALA A 16 14.06 -14.79 -8.74
C ALA A 16 13.38 -15.06 -7.40
N ALA A 17 12.66 -16.19 -7.29
CA ALA A 17 12.00 -16.60 -6.05
C ALA A 17 12.84 -17.68 -5.36
N TYR A 18 13.33 -17.40 -4.16
CA TYR A 18 14.19 -18.31 -3.40
C TYR A 18 13.52 -18.73 -2.09
N SER A 19 13.63 -20.00 -1.74
CA SER A 19 13.34 -20.50 -0.39
C SER A 19 14.44 -20.07 0.59
N GLN A 20 14.20 -20.20 1.89
CA GLN A 20 15.23 -19.91 2.90
C GLN A 20 16.52 -20.71 2.67
N ASP A 21 16.40 -22.00 2.35
CA ASP A 21 17.57 -22.89 2.10
C ASP A 21 18.37 -22.43 0.86
N GLU A 22 17.69 -21.92 -0.18
CA GLU A 22 18.34 -21.36 -1.37
C GLU A 22 19.00 -20.03 -1.09
N VAL A 23 18.42 -19.20 -0.24
CA VAL A 23 19.03 -17.94 0.23
C VAL A 23 20.29 -18.24 1.05
N ASP A 24 20.23 -19.21 1.96
CA ASP A 24 21.39 -19.62 2.76
C ASP A 24 22.52 -20.16 1.86
N ALA A 25 22.17 -20.94 0.82
CA ALA A 25 23.13 -21.42 -0.19
C ALA A 25 23.72 -20.28 -1.03
N LEU A 26 22.93 -19.26 -1.39
CA LEU A 26 23.41 -18.08 -2.10
C LEU A 26 24.38 -17.25 -1.23
N ILE A 27 24.08 -17.09 0.06
CA ILE A 27 24.96 -16.42 1.00
C ILE A 27 26.30 -17.19 1.12
N GLU A 28 26.26 -18.51 1.27
CA GLU A 28 27.48 -19.34 1.29
C GLU A 28 28.28 -19.20 -0.02
N SER A 29 27.61 -19.23 -1.16
CA SER A 29 28.25 -19.08 -2.47
C SER A 29 28.88 -17.70 -2.64
N ALA A 30 28.19 -16.63 -2.22
CA ALA A 30 28.71 -15.26 -2.28
C ALA A 30 29.95 -15.08 -1.38
N VAL A 31 29.95 -15.70 -0.21
CA VAL A 31 31.11 -15.73 0.71
C VAL A 31 32.30 -16.43 0.07
N GLU A 32 32.10 -17.59 -0.56
CA GLU A 32 33.17 -18.32 -1.23
C GLU A 32 33.73 -17.55 -2.44
N GLU A 33 32.87 -16.91 -3.24
CA GLU A 33 33.27 -16.10 -4.39
C GLU A 33 34.05 -14.84 -3.96
N ALA A 34 33.66 -14.21 -2.85
CA ALA A 34 34.38 -13.10 -2.26
C ALA A 34 35.78 -13.52 -1.78
N LYS A 35 35.91 -14.72 -1.20
CA LYS A 35 37.21 -15.30 -0.79
C LYS A 35 38.17 -15.47 -1.96
N GLU A 36 37.67 -15.94 -3.10
CA GLU A 36 38.51 -16.16 -4.27
C GLU A 36 38.96 -14.85 -4.97
N LYS A 37 38.14 -13.81 -4.93
CA LYS A 37 38.34 -12.59 -5.75
C LYS A 37 39.17 -11.48 -5.10
N THR A 38 39.16 -11.30 -3.79
CA THR A 38 39.68 -10.05 -3.17
C THR A 38 40.37 -10.19 -1.82
N GLY A 39 40.55 -11.37 -1.30
CA GLY A 39 41.34 -11.58 -0.06
C GLY A 39 40.60 -11.30 1.25
N GLU A 40 41.32 -11.52 2.35
CA GLU A 40 40.81 -11.56 3.74
C GLU A 40 39.99 -10.34 4.20
N GLU A 41 40.24 -9.14 3.62
CA GLU A 41 39.54 -7.91 4.08
C GLU A 41 38.08 -7.83 3.63
N VAL A 42 37.76 -8.28 2.41
CA VAL A 42 36.37 -8.28 1.90
C VAL A 42 35.56 -9.40 2.54
N GLU A 43 36.17 -10.57 2.73
CA GLU A 43 35.56 -11.68 3.48
C GLU A 43 35.17 -11.23 4.89
N LYS A 44 36.10 -10.60 5.61
CA LYS A 44 35.85 -10.09 6.95
C LYS A 44 34.75 -9.07 6.99
N GLY A 45 34.75 -8.12 6.03
CA GLY A 45 33.71 -7.10 5.90
C GLY A 45 32.31 -7.71 5.70
N LEU A 46 32.18 -8.70 4.82
CA LEU A 46 30.92 -9.40 4.57
C LEU A 46 30.45 -10.17 5.82
N LEU A 47 31.34 -10.92 6.46
CA LEU A 47 31.03 -11.66 7.69
C LEU A 47 30.64 -10.73 8.84
N ASP A 48 31.30 -9.59 8.97
CA ASP A 48 30.96 -8.58 9.99
C ASP A 48 29.58 -7.96 9.73
N ARG A 49 29.19 -7.72 8.46
CA ARG A 49 27.83 -7.29 8.07
C ARG A 49 26.79 -8.35 8.45
N ILE A 50 26.97 -9.60 8.01
CA ILE A 50 26.06 -10.71 8.35
C ILE A 50 25.92 -10.84 9.88
N LYS A 51 27.03 -10.81 10.61
CA LYS A 51 27.03 -10.86 12.06
C LYS A 51 26.30 -9.66 12.68
N GLY A 52 26.45 -8.48 12.10
CA GLY A 52 25.74 -7.27 12.50
C GLY A 52 24.23 -7.47 12.46
N PHE A 53 23.68 -7.96 11.34
CA PHE A 53 22.26 -8.28 11.21
C PHE A 53 21.79 -9.35 12.21
N MET A 54 22.55 -10.44 12.37
CA MET A 54 22.21 -11.51 13.31
C MET A 54 22.22 -11.06 14.77
N THR A 55 23.06 -10.08 15.13
CA THR A 55 23.19 -9.60 16.52
C THR A 55 22.32 -8.40 16.83
N SER A 56 21.87 -7.62 15.84
CA SER A 56 20.95 -6.47 16.00
C SER A 56 19.49 -6.87 16.18
N GLY A 57 19.17 -8.16 15.93
CA GLY A 57 17.79 -8.64 15.94
C GLY A 57 17.01 -8.35 14.66
N GLN A 58 17.68 -7.78 13.66
CA GLN A 58 17.12 -7.62 12.31
C GLN A 58 16.97 -8.99 11.63
N GLY A 59 15.93 -9.13 10.81
CA GLY A 59 15.62 -10.40 10.17
C GLY A 59 16.41 -10.63 8.88
N THR A 60 16.19 -11.80 8.27
CA THR A 60 16.79 -12.15 6.97
C THR A 60 16.37 -11.19 5.87
N THR A 61 15.13 -10.69 5.91
CA THR A 61 14.60 -9.75 4.89
C THR A 61 15.41 -8.46 4.85
N GLU A 62 15.69 -7.86 6.02
CA GLU A 62 16.47 -6.62 6.12
C GLU A 62 17.92 -6.83 5.65
N MET A 63 18.49 -7.97 5.98
CA MET A 63 19.83 -8.36 5.49
C MET A 63 19.85 -8.47 3.95
N LEU A 64 18.84 -9.12 3.36
CA LEU A 64 18.75 -9.25 1.91
C LEU A 64 18.58 -7.90 1.23
N ARG A 65 17.75 -7.02 1.76
CA ARG A 65 17.57 -5.64 1.27
C ARG A 65 18.86 -4.83 1.29
N ASP A 66 19.68 -5.02 2.33
CA ASP A 66 20.99 -4.36 2.43
C ASP A 66 22.01 -4.93 1.42
N PHE A 67 21.92 -6.21 1.09
CA PHE A 67 22.83 -6.84 0.12
C PHE A 67 22.43 -6.63 -1.33
N TYR A 68 21.15 -6.39 -1.60
CA TYR A 68 20.58 -6.19 -2.93
C TYR A 68 19.88 -4.82 -3.02
N PRO A 69 20.66 -3.71 -2.93
CA PRO A 69 20.08 -2.36 -2.89
C PRO A 69 19.41 -1.93 -4.21
N ASP A 70 19.74 -2.61 -5.32
CA ASP A 70 19.18 -2.34 -6.64
C ASP A 70 17.93 -3.18 -6.93
N GLU A 71 17.45 -3.93 -5.93
CA GLU A 71 16.29 -4.82 -6.05
C GLU A 71 15.29 -4.59 -4.91
N VAL A 72 14.01 -4.72 -5.22
CA VAL A 72 12.96 -4.78 -4.21
C VAL A 72 12.81 -6.21 -3.72
N VAL A 73 13.11 -6.44 -2.45
CA VAL A 73 13.02 -7.78 -1.84
C VAL A 73 11.68 -7.92 -1.11
N VAL A 74 10.87 -8.88 -1.58
CA VAL A 74 9.55 -9.22 -1.01
C VAL A 74 9.61 -10.60 -0.38
N ALA A 75 9.28 -10.70 0.91
CA ALA A 75 9.11 -11.99 1.59
C ALA A 75 7.64 -12.40 1.57
N ASP A 76 7.32 -13.57 1.02
CA ASP A 76 5.98 -14.13 1.04
C ASP A 76 6.02 -15.66 1.20
N THR A 77 5.19 -16.19 2.10
CA THR A 77 4.99 -17.64 2.33
C THR A 77 6.28 -18.45 2.44
N GLY A 78 7.29 -17.91 3.13
CA GLY A 78 8.60 -18.56 3.33
C GLY A 78 9.51 -18.56 2.10
N ARG A 79 9.26 -17.65 1.16
CA ARG A 79 10.10 -17.40 -0.02
C ARG A 79 10.46 -15.93 -0.09
N TYR A 80 11.57 -15.65 -0.78
CA TYR A 80 12.03 -14.30 -1.10
C TYR A 80 11.99 -14.10 -2.61
N TYR A 81 11.45 -12.96 -3.02
CA TYR A 81 11.34 -12.52 -4.41
C TYR A 81 12.17 -11.26 -4.59
N PHE A 82 12.93 -11.21 -5.67
CA PHE A 82 13.82 -10.10 -5.99
C PHE A 82 13.36 -9.47 -7.30
N PHE A 83 13.02 -8.20 -7.26
CA PHE A 83 12.55 -7.43 -8.41
C PHE A 83 13.54 -6.31 -8.68
N PRO A 84 14.16 -6.23 -9.86
CA PRO A 84 14.97 -5.09 -10.23
C PRO A 84 14.20 -3.79 -10.04
N ILE A 85 14.85 -2.76 -9.51
CA ILE A 85 14.24 -1.43 -9.44
C ILE A 85 14.22 -0.85 -10.85
N LEU A 86 13.02 -0.59 -11.38
CA LEU A 86 12.78 -0.09 -12.72
C LEU A 86 13.11 1.39 -12.78
N GLU A 87 14.12 1.77 -13.56
CA GLU A 87 14.63 3.15 -13.66
C GLU A 87 13.61 4.11 -14.30
N GLU A 88 12.76 3.59 -15.20
CA GLU A 88 11.75 4.33 -15.93
C GLU A 88 10.58 4.79 -15.08
N LEU A 89 10.28 4.12 -13.98
CA LEU A 89 9.17 4.49 -13.10
C LEU A 89 9.57 5.63 -12.15
N ALA A 90 8.62 6.52 -11.88
CA ALA A 90 8.79 7.57 -10.89
C ALA A 90 9.17 7.00 -9.52
N LYS A 91 10.18 7.59 -8.89
CA LYS A 91 10.64 7.22 -7.55
C LYS A 91 10.06 8.18 -6.52
N ASN A 92 9.80 7.67 -5.32
CA ASN A 92 9.51 8.59 -4.23
C ASN A 92 10.75 9.45 -3.93
N THR A 93 10.49 10.69 -3.53
CA THR A 93 11.54 11.69 -3.24
C THR A 93 11.57 12.08 -1.77
N TYR A 94 10.81 11.39 -0.93
CA TYR A 94 10.72 11.70 0.49
C TYR A 94 12.06 11.43 1.20
N ASN A 95 12.50 12.40 2.01
CA ASN A 95 13.67 12.23 2.84
C ASN A 95 13.31 11.44 4.11
N PRO A 96 13.86 10.22 4.31
CA PRO A 96 13.57 9.42 5.50
C PRO A 96 13.86 10.12 6.83
N GLU A 97 14.84 11.04 6.87
CA GLU A 97 15.19 11.80 8.08
C GLU A 97 14.16 12.89 8.43
N SER A 98 13.27 13.22 7.50
CA SER A 98 12.21 14.21 7.68
C SER A 98 10.93 13.62 8.32
N PHE A 99 10.86 12.30 8.47
CA PHE A 99 9.77 11.66 9.20
C PHE A 99 10.04 11.69 10.70
N MET A 100 9.08 12.22 11.46
CA MET A 100 9.18 12.34 12.91
C MET A 100 7.92 11.80 13.56
N ALA A 101 8.07 10.84 14.46
CA ALA A 101 6.99 10.38 15.32
C ALA A 101 6.86 11.31 16.54
N ASP A 102 5.63 11.71 16.86
CA ASP A 102 5.34 12.43 18.10
C ASP A 102 5.28 11.50 19.32
N GLY A 103 4.91 12.05 20.49
CA GLY A 103 4.83 11.29 21.75
C GLY A 103 3.76 10.19 21.78
N ASP A 104 2.78 10.25 20.88
CA ASP A 104 1.68 9.29 20.70
C ASP A 104 1.94 8.32 19.53
N GLY A 105 3.10 8.47 18.85
CA GLY A 105 3.52 7.62 17.74
C GLY A 105 2.88 8.01 16.40
N VAL A 106 2.32 9.21 16.29
CA VAL A 106 1.82 9.74 15.02
C VAL A 106 3.00 10.24 14.20
N ILE A 107 3.11 9.75 12.96
CA ILE A 107 4.18 10.14 12.05
C ILE A 107 3.78 11.42 11.31
N HIS A 108 4.70 12.38 11.31
CA HIS A 108 4.63 13.63 10.57
C HIS A 108 5.83 13.77 9.64
N TYR A 109 5.65 14.47 8.53
CA TYR A 109 6.73 14.78 7.59
C TYR A 109 7.00 16.29 7.56
N TYR A 110 8.28 16.66 7.62
CA TYR A 110 8.71 18.05 7.72
C TYR A 110 9.64 18.42 6.55
N GLU A 111 9.43 19.57 5.95
CA GLU A 111 10.36 20.19 5.01
C GLU A 111 10.76 21.57 5.52
N GLU A 112 12.04 21.88 5.48
CA GLU A 112 12.60 23.16 5.98
C GLU A 112 12.12 23.57 7.40
N GLY A 113 11.73 22.58 8.20
CA GLY A 113 11.26 22.75 9.58
C GLY A 113 9.75 23.03 9.69
N GLU A 114 9.02 23.05 8.59
CA GLU A 114 7.55 23.15 8.57
C GLU A 114 6.93 21.77 8.35
N ARG A 115 5.84 21.46 9.08
CA ARG A 115 5.05 20.25 8.87
C ARG A 115 4.23 20.43 7.59
N ILE A 116 4.49 19.61 6.59
CA ILE A 116 3.77 19.61 5.32
C ILE A 116 2.83 18.42 5.16
N SER A 117 2.90 17.45 6.08
CA SER A 117 2.04 16.27 6.04
C SER A 117 0.70 16.50 6.75
N ARG A 118 -0.32 15.75 6.32
CA ARG A 118 -1.63 15.67 6.95
C ARG A 118 -1.82 14.31 7.62
N LYS A 119 -2.50 14.30 8.79
CA LYS A 119 -2.84 13.09 9.54
C LYS A 119 -4.15 12.53 9.04
N GLY A 120 -4.15 11.28 8.60
CA GLY A 120 -5.33 10.56 8.15
C GLY A 120 -5.63 9.31 8.94
N ILE A 121 -6.87 8.87 8.83
CA ILE A 121 -7.33 7.56 9.30
C ILE A 121 -8.06 6.84 8.19
N ASP A 122 -8.15 5.51 8.29
CA ASP A 122 -9.14 4.79 7.50
C ASP A 122 -10.02 3.92 8.39
N VAL A 123 -11.30 3.88 8.05
CA VAL A 123 -12.33 3.30 8.90
C VAL A 123 -13.36 2.51 8.10
N SER A 124 -13.95 1.53 8.79
CA SER A 124 -15.01 0.68 8.28
C SER A 124 -15.94 0.25 9.42
N ARG A 125 -16.78 -0.72 9.18
CA ARG A 125 -17.63 -1.32 10.23
C ARG A 125 -16.84 -1.86 11.44
N TYR A 126 -15.53 -2.09 11.29
CA TYR A 126 -14.70 -2.62 12.37
C TYR A 126 -14.44 -1.60 13.50
N GLN A 127 -14.55 -0.30 13.22
CA GLN A 127 -14.45 0.77 14.20
C GLN A 127 -15.80 1.06 14.90
N ASP A 128 -16.87 0.36 14.51
CA ASP A 128 -18.23 0.46 15.09
C ASP A 128 -18.72 1.92 15.12
N LYS A 129 -19.02 2.46 16.28
CA LYS A 129 -19.52 3.82 16.46
C LYS A 129 -18.38 4.80 16.74
N ILE A 130 -18.21 5.75 15.84
CA ILE A 130 -17.19 6.83 15.92
C ILE A 130 -17.84 8.11 16.45
N ASP A 131 -17.13 8.81 17.34
CA ASP A 131 -17.42 10.16 17.81
C ASP A 131 -16.56 11.14 17.00
N TRP A 132 -17.08 11.58 15.85
CA TRP A 132 -16.36 12.39 14.88
C TRP A 132 -15.96 13.77 15.40
N GLU A 133 -16.68 14.36 16.38
CA GLU A 133 -16.27 15.59 17.05
C GLU A 133 -14.96 15.43 17.82
N LYS A 134 -14.78 14.25 18.45
CA LYS A 134 -13.51 13.94 19.11
C LYS A 134 -12.41 13.59 18.13
N VAL A 135 -12.73 12.91 17.02
CA VAL A 135 -11.76 12.63 15.97
C VAL A 135 -11.20 13.92 15.39
N ALA A 136 -12.06 14.91 15.07
CA ALA A 136 -11.62 16.22 14.61
C ALA A 136 -10.77 16.94 15.67
N SER A 137 -11.14 16.83 16.95
CA SER A 137 -10.38 17.43 18.07
C SER A 137 -9.01 16.75 18.30
N ASP A 138 -8.79 15.58 17.73
CA ASP A 138 -7.53 14.82 17.75
C ASP A 138 -6.64 15.13 16.53
N GLU A 139 -6.93 16.25 15.84
CA GLU A 139 -6.16 16.74 14.69
C GLU A 139 -6.09 15.75 13.52
N VAL A 140 -7.19 15.02 13.28
CA VAL A 140 -7.34 14.20 12.07
C VAL A 140 -7.81 15.11 10.94
N ASP A 141 -6.99 15.22 9.91
CA ASP A 141 -7.23 16.11 8.77
C ASP A 141 -8.15 15.46 7.72
N TYR A 142 -8.01 14.15 7.49
CA TYR A 142 -8.80 13.40 6.52
C TYR A 142 -9.12 11.96 6.95
N ALA A 143 -10.16 11.40 6.35
CA ALA A 143 -10.55 10.01 6.59
C ALA A 143 -10.89 9.30 5.29
N PHE A 144 -10.32 8.11 5.07
CA PHE A 144 -10.83 7.15 4.09
C PHE A 144 -11.91 6.28 4.72
N ILE A 145 -13.08 6.24 4.09
CA ILE A 145 -14.24 5.52 4.61
C ILE A 145 -14.56 4.36 3.67
N ARG A 146 -14.58 3.13 4.22
CA ARG A 146 -14.97 1.99 3.40
C ARG A 146 -16.40 2.13 2.93
N LEU A 147 -16.58 2.17 1.63
CA LEU A 147 -17.91 2.21 1.04
C LEU A 147 -18.51 0.80 0.97
N GLY A 148 -17.71 -0.17 0.59
CA GLY A 148 -18.19 -1.54 0.45
C GLY A 148 -17.10 -2.52 0.06
N ILE A 149 -17.55 -3.73 -0.22
CA ILE A 149 -16.70 -4.84 -0.67
C ILE A 149 -17.44 -5.64 -1.75
N ARG A 150 -16.70 -6.30 -2.63
CA ARG A 150 -17.25 -7.44 -3.36
C ARG A 150 -17.03 -8.72 -2.57
N GLY A 151 -18.08 -9.55 -2.45
CA GLY A 151 -18.05 -10.80 -1.68
C GLY A 151 -17.03 -11.81 -2.21
N TYR A 152 -16.32 -12.48 -1.30
CA TYR A 152 -15.19 -13.38 -1.61
C TYR A 152 -15.56 -14.61 -2.45
N THR A 153 -16.82 -15.08 -2.36
CA THR A 153 -17.26 -16.33 -3.00
C THR A 153 -18.29 -16.09 -4.08
N GLU A 154 -19.39 -15.45 -3.75
CA GLU A 154 -20.53 -15.24 -4.66
C GLU A 154 -20.37 -13.99 -5.52
N GLY A 155 -19.51 -13.04 -5.08
CA GLY A 155 -19.17 -11.86 -5.85
C GLY A 155 -20.25 -10.76 -5.86
N GLU A 156 -21.17 -10.78 -4.90
CA GLU A 156 -22.14 -9.70 -4.68
C GLU A 156 -21.47 -8.45 -4.10
N ILE A 157 -21.94 -7.28 -4.52
CA ILE A 157 -21.54 -6.01 -3.91
C ILE A 157 -22.26 -5.84 -2.58
N LEU A 158 -21.52 -5.58 -1.52
CA LEU A 158 -22.02 -5.37 -0.18
C LEU A 158 -21.55 -4.01 0.33
N GLU A 159 -22.52 -3.11 0.55
CA GLU A 159 -22.24 -1.82 1.18
C GLU A 159 -21.80 -2.02 2.63
N ASP A 160 -20.84 -1.22 3.11
CA ASP A 160 -20.47 -1.19 4.52
C ASP A 160 -21.58 -0.53 5.34
N GLU A 161 -22.13 -1.25 6.30
CA GLU A 161 -23.27 -0.81 7.12
C GLU A 161 -23.02 0.49 7.92
N THR A 162 -21.77 0.92 7.99
CA THR A 162 -21.35 2.15 8.68
C THR A 162 -21.04 3.29 7.73
N PHE A 163 -21.02 3.03 6.42
CA PHE A 163 -20.59 4.01 5.41
C PHE A 163 -21.31 5.35 5.55
N GLN A 164 -22.65 5.35 5.42
CA GLN A 164 -23.43 6.59 5.47
C GLN A 164 -23.20 7.37 6.77
N ARG A 165 -23.22 6.69 7.92
CA ARG A 165 -23.00 7.33 9.22
C ARG A 165 -21.59 7.94 9.31
N ASN A 166 -20.59 7.26 8.80
CA ASN A 166 -19.21 7.70 8.91
C ASN A 166 -18.94 8.89 7.98
N ILE A 167 -19.39 8.84 6.71
CA ILE A 167 -19.19 9.96 5.78
C ILE A 167 -19.91 11.23 6.23
N GLU A 168 -21.17 11.12 6.66
CA GLU A 168 -21.92 12.25 7.21
C GLU A 168 -21.28 12.80 8.48
N GLY A 169 -20.74 11.92 9.34
CA GLY A 169 -20.06 12.30 10.56
C GLY A 169 -18.75 13.03 10.32
N ALA A 170 -17.91 12.55 9.42
CA ALA A 170 -16.65 13.17 9.04
C ALA A 170 -16.88 14.55 8.42
N LEU A 171 -17.71 14.64 7.38
CA LEU A 171 -18.03 15.88 6.69
C LEU A 171 -18.65 16.96 7.61
N LYS A 172 -19.49 16.55 8.56
CA LYS A 172 -20.11 17.47 9.54
C LYS A 172 -19.06 18.10 10.48
N ASN A 173 -17.92 17.48 10.65
CA ASN A 173 -16.84 17.94 11.53
C ASN A 173 -15.63 18.46 10.74
N ASP A 174 -15.86 18.89 9.48
CA ASP A 174 -14.84 19.49 8.60
C ASP A 174 -13.60 18.59 8.39
N ILE A 175 -13.79 17.26 8.42
CA ILE A 175 -12.77 16.27 8.06
C ILE A 175 -12.92 15.97 6.58
N ASP A 176 -11.84 16.12 5.81
CA ASP A 176 -11.82 15.76 4.39
C ASP A 176 -12.04 14.25 4.20
N VAL A 177 -12.72 13.87 3.12
CA VAL A 177 -13.15 12.49 2.93
C VAL A 177 -12.69 11.94 1.59
N GLY A 178 -12.05 10.78 1.65
CA GLY A 178 -11.93 9.82 0.55
C GLY A 178 -12.75 8.56 0.86
N VAL A 179 -12.92 7.72 -0.15
CA VAL A 179 -13.61 6.44 0.03
C VAL A 179 -12.81 5.30 -0.55
N TYR A 180 -12.98 4.10 0.01
CA TYR A 180 -12.36 2.90 -0.56
C TYR A 180 -13.34 1.76 -0.73
N PHE A 181 -13.08 0.95 -1.74
CA PHE A 181 -13.85 -0.24 -2.05
C PHE A 181 -12.93 -1.45 -2.15
N PHE A 182 -13.17 -2.48 -1.34
CA PHE A 182 -12.40 -3.71 -1.35
C PHE A 182 -12.84 -4.60 -2.50
N THR A 183 -11.98 -4.71 -3.52
CA THR A 183 -12.30 -5.43 -4.75
C THR A 183 -12.08 -6.94 -4.65
N GLN A 184 -12.96 -7.66 -5.33
CA GLN A 184 -12.81 -9.07 -5.70
C GLN A 184 -13.28 -9.28 -7.16
N ALA A 185 -13.17 -8.26 -8.00
CA ALA A 185 -13.55 -8.34 -9.41
C ALA A 185 -12.76 -9.44 -10.13
N MET A 186 -13.43 -10.15 -11.02
CA MET A 186 -12.88 -11.21 -11.87
C MET A 186 -13.08 -10.91 -13.36
N SER A 187 -13.52 -9.73 -13.69
CA SER A 187 -13.61 -9.21 -15.05
C SER A 187 -13.61 -7.69 -15.06
N VAL A 188 -13.40 -7.11 -16.23
CA VAL A 188 -13.50 -5.66 -16.44
C VAL A 188 -14.92 -5.16 -16.10
N GLU A 189 -15.94 -5.90 -16.50
CA GLU A 189 -17.34 -5.55 -16.25
C GLU A 189 -17.64 -5.51 -14.75
N GLU A 190 -17.09 -6.43 -13.95
CA GLU A 190 -17.23 -6.40 -12.50
C GLU A 190 -16.48 -5.23 -11.84
N ALA A 191 -15.29 -4.88 -12.34
CA ALA A 191 -14.55 -3.73 -11.85
C ALA A 191 -15.25 -2.41 -12.19
N GLU A 192 -15.81 -2.29 -13.39
CA GLU A 192 -16.65 -1.17 -13.78
C GLU A 192 -17.94 -1.07 -12.94
N GLU A 193 -18.60 -2.19 -12.64
CA GLU A 193 -19.75 -2.26 -11.73
C GLU A 193 -19.40 -1.79 -10.30
N GLU A 194 -18.23 -2.17 -9.78
CA GLU A 194 -17.73 -1.69 -8.49
C GLU A 194 -17.55 -0.17 -8.50
N ALA A 195 -16.91 0.37 -9.54
CA ALA A 195 -16.69 1.81 -9.69
C ALA A 195 -18.03 2.58 -9.84
N GLU A 196 -18.96 2.09 -10.66
CA GLU A 196 -20.30 2.69 -10.82
C GLU A 196 -21.05 2.73 -9.48
N PHE A 197 -21.02 1.63 -8.72
CA PHE A 197 -21.63 1.58 -7.39
C PHE A 197 -21.01 2.62 -6.45
N VAL A 198 -19.68 2.76 -6.45
CA VAL A 198 -18.99 3.77 -5.63
C VAL A 198 -19.40 5.17 -6.05
N ILE A 199 -19.32 5.50 -7.34
CA ILE A 199 -19.64 6.83 -7.89
C ILE A 199 -21.07 7.24 -7.56
N GLU A 200 -22.04 6.34 -7.75
CA GLU A 200 -23.44 6.61 -7.43
C GLU A 200 -23.66 6.85 -5.92
N SER A 201 -22.98 6.08 -5.09
CA SER A 201 -23.12 6.17 -3.63
C SER A 201 -22.53 7.45 -3.06
N ILE A 202 -21.45 7.97 -3.66
CA ILE A 202 -20.78 9.19 -3.17
C ILE A 202 -21.33 10.48 -3.79
N ALA A 203 -22.11 10.40 -4.86
CA ALA A 203 -22.65 11.59 -5.55
C ALA A 203 -23.36 12.64 -4.66
N PRO A 204 -24.02 12.26 -3.54
CA PRO A 204 -24.63 13.24 -2.62
C PRO A 204 -23.64 13.95 -1.70
N TYR A 205 -22.38 13.52 -1.64
CA TYR A 205 -21.41 13.95 -0.64
C TYR A 205 -20.27 14.76 -1.27
N LYS A 206 -19.65 15.66 -0.51
CA LYS A 206 -18.42 16.33 -0.91
C LYS A 206 -17.24 15.42 -0.59
N VAL A 207 -16.74 14.69 -1.60
CA VAL A 207 -15.54 13.84 -1.52
C VAL A 207 -14.39 14.62 -2.12
N THR A 208 -13.40 15.00 -1.30
CA THR A 208 -12.25 15.83 -1.68
C THR A 208 -10.95 15.03 -1.75
N TYR A 209 -10.91 13.85 -1.14
CA TYR A 209 -9.82 12.89 -1.24
C TYR A 209 -10.14 11.80 -2.28
N PRO A 210 -9.13 11.02 -2.71
CA PRO A 210 -9.31 10.01 -3.76
C PRO A 210 -10.39 8.98 -3.51
N VAL A 211 -10.87 8.41 -4.61
CA VAL A 211 -11.70 7.19 -4.65
C VAL A 211 -10.78 6.01 -4.91
N VAL A 212 -10.70 5.11 -3.96
CA VAL A 212 -9.65 4.09 -3.87
C VAL A 212 -10.18 2.71 -4.19
N ILE A 213 -9.49 2.00 -5.10
CA ILE A 213 -9.61 0.54 -5.22
C ILE A 213 -8.63 -0.12 -4.26
N ASP A 214 -9.15 -0.93 -3.33
CA ASP A 214 -8.37 -1.64 -2.33
C ASP A 214 -8.09 -3.07 -2.82
N VAL A 215 -6.81 -3.36 -3.07
CA VAL A 215 -6.31 -4.62 -3.62
C VAL A 215 -5.45 -5.35 -2.62
N GLU A 216 -5.98 -6.45 -2.08
CA GLU A 216 -5.25 -7.24 -1.10
C GLU A 216 -5.24 -8.75 -1.42
N ALA A 217 -4.21 -9.41 -0.92
CA ALA A 217 -4.18 -10.87 -0.92
C ALA A 217 -5.20 -11.41 0.08
N VAL A 218 -6.14 -12.23 -0.39
CA VAL A 218 -7.14 -12.87 0.47
C VAL A 218 -6.61 -14.20 0.98
N THR A 219 -6.62 -14.38 2.30
CA THR A 219 -6.14 -15.62 2.94
C THR A 219 -7.11 -16.80 2.85
N SER A 220 -8.39 -16.54 2.53
CA SER A 220 -9.37 -17.59 2.31
C SER A 220 -9.06 -18.42 1.08
N THR A 221 -8.90 -19.72 1.24
CA THR A 221 -8.59 -20.65 0.14
C THR A 221 -9.66 -20.73 -0.94
N ASN A 222 -10.89 -20.25 -0.64
CA ASN A 222 -12.02 -20.25 -1.55
C ASN A 222 -12.33 -18.88 -2.13
N ALA A 223 -11.42 -17.90 -1.96
CA ALA A 223 -11.64 -16.59 -2.53
C ALA A 223 -11.54 -16.66 -4.06
N ARG A 224 -12.52 -16.06 -4.72
CA ARG A 224 -12.69 -16.08 -6.18
C ARG A 224 -11.51 -15.46 -6.94
N SER A 225 -10.85 -14.48 -6.33
CA SER A 225 -9.74 -13.75 -6.92
C SER A 225 -8.36 -14.44 -6.75
N ASN A 226 -8.26 -15.56 -6.02
CA ASN A 226 -6.96 -16.19 -5.72
C ASN A 226 -6.20 -16.71 -6.96
N ASP A 227 -6.94 -17.12 -7.99
CA ASP A 227 -6.35 -17.68 -9.22
C ASP A 227 -6.13 -16.62 -10.33
N LEU A 228 -6.37 -15.35 -10.01
CA LEU A 228 -6.11 -14.25 -10.96
C LEU A 228 -4.61 -14.02 -11.10
N SER A 229 -4.18 -13.81 -12.34
CA SER A 229 -2.84 -13.33 -12.67
C SER A 229 -2.64 -11.86 -12.29
N SER A 230 -1.40 -11.40 -12.25
CA SER A 230 -1.09 -9.96 -12.06
C SER A 230 -1.65 -9.12 -13.21
N GLU A 231 -1.52 -9.59 -14.46
CA GLU A 231 -2.08 -8.94 -15.64
C GLU A 231 -3.60 -8.74 -15.53
N GLU A 232 -4.34 -9.79 -15.13
CA GLU A 232 -5.79 -9.69 -14.95
C GLU A 232 -6.17 -8.70 -13.85
N ARG A 233 -5.51 -8.77 -12.68
CA ARG A 233 -5.75 -7.84 -11.57
C ARG A 233 -5.46 -6.40 -11.97
N THR A 234 -4.33 -6.16 -12.63
CA THR A 234 -3.93 -4.84 -13.11
C THR A 234 -4.96 -4.28 -14.08
N LYS A 235 -5.41 -5.08 -15.03
CA LYS A 235 -6.45 -4.70 -15.97
C LYS A 235 -7.77 -4.30 -15.27
N TYR A 236 -8.15 -5.00 -14.21
CA TYR A 236 -9.37 -4.68 -13.45
C TYR A 236 -9.18 -3.41 -12.61
N CYS A 237 -7.99 -3.22 -12.02
CA CYS A 237 -7.67 -1.96 -11.34
C CYS A 237 -7.76 -0.76 -12.28
N ILE A 238 -7.19 -0.87 -13.48
CA ILE A 238 -7.25 0.18 -14.51
C ILE A 238 -8.70 0.47 -14.89
N ALA A 239 -9.52 -0.56 -15.11
CA ALA A 239 -10.93 -0.37 -15.46
C ALA A 239 -11.71 0.40 -14.39
N PHE A 240 -11.50 0.07 -13.11
CA PHE A 240 -12.06 0.83 -11.99
C PHE A 240 -11.58 2.28 -11.99
N CYS A 241 -10.25 2.49 -12.07
CA CYS A 241 -9.65 3.82 -12.03
C CYS A 241 -10.12 4.72 -13.16
N GLU A 242 -10.21 4.20 -14.39
CA GLU A 242 -10.71 4.97 -15.53
C GLU A 242 -12.18 5.40 -15.36
N LYS A 243 -13.03 4.54 -14.83
CA LYS A 243 -14.43 4.91 -14.51
C LYS A 243 -14.53 6.02 -13.48
N VAL A 244 -13.69 5.94 -12.41
CA VAL A 244 -13.60 6.96 -11.38
C VAL A 244 -13.14 8.30 -11.96
N LYS A 245 -12.12 8.27 -12.83
CA LYS A 245 -11.56 9.43 -13.52
C LYS A 245 -12.57 10.06 -14.48
N GLU A 246 -13.31 9.25 -15.26
CA GLU A 246 -14.39 9.70 -16.13
C GLU A 246 -15.51 10.42 -15.37
N ALA A 247 -15.77 10.03 -14.13
CA ALA A 247 -16.75 10.68 -13.27
C ALA A 247 -16.24 11.97 -12.58
N GLY A 248 -14.97 12.35 -12.81
CA GLY A 248 -14.37 13.56 -12.27
C GLY A 248 -13.77 13.42 -10.88
N TYR A 249 -13.57 12.22 -10.37
CA TYR A 249 -12.87 11.95 -9.12
C TYR A 249 -11.42 11.54 -9.38
N THR A 250 -10.55 11.72 -8.39
CA THR A 250 -9.17 11.25 -8.42
C THR A 250 -9.14 9.75 -8.06
N PRO A 251 -8.74 8.85 -8.97
CA PRO A 251 -8.57 7.44 -8.64
C PRO A 251 -7.26 7.22 -7.87
N MET A 252 -7.25 6.24 -6.97
CA MET A 252 -6.05 5.80 -6.26
C MET A 252 -6.09 4.30 -6.01
N ILE A 253 -4.92 3.66 -5.96
CA ILE A 253 -4.79 2.22 -5.72
C ILE A 253 -4.17 2.02 -4.34
N TYR A 254 -4.88 1.31 -3.46
CA TYR A 254 -4.33 0.86 -2.18
C TYR A 254 -3.75 -0.54 -2.28
N GLY A 255 -2.61 -0.70 -1.63
CA GLY A 255 -1.97 -1.99 -1.47
C GLY A 255 -0.71 -1.91 -0.61
N ASN A 256 -0.21 -3.08 -0.24
CA ASN A 256 1.08 -3.22 0.44
C ASN A 256 2.19 -3.61 -0.55
N LEU A 257 3.41 -3.82 -0.04
CA LEU A 257 4.56 -4.20 -0.87
C LEU A 257 4.29 -5.47 -1.71
N LYS A 258 3.62 -6.47 -1.14
CA LYS A 258 3.23 -7.68 -1.87
C LYS A 258 2.25 -7.38 -2.99
N THR A 259 1.27 -6.51 -2.74
CA THR A 259 0.29 -6.10 -3.74
C THR A 259 0.98 -5.50 -4.95
N PHE A 260 1.82 -4.49 -4.75
CA PHE A 260 2.45 -3.78 -5.87
C PHE A 260 3.53 -4.59 -6.59
N MET A 261 4.19 -5.54 -5.93
CA MET A 261 5.30 -6.28 -6.52
C MET A 261 4.92 -7.69 -7.02
N LEU A 262 3.88 -8.32 -6.42
CA LEU A 262 3.51 -9.72 -6.75
C LEU A 262 2.11 -9.85 -7.35
N LEU A 263 1.16 -8.97 -6.97
CA LEU A 263 -0.23 -9.10 -7.38
C LEU A 263 -0.60 -8.19 -8.55
N LEU A 264 0.14 -7.12 -8.75
CA LEU A 264 -0.11 -6.12 -9.79
C LEU A 264 1.12 -5.94 -10.68
N ASP A 265 0.90 -5.45 -11.87
CA ASP A 265 1.92 -4.97 -12.79
C ASP A 265 2.13 -3.47 -12.57
N ILE A 266 3.14 -3.11 -11.77
CA ILE A 266 3.36 -1.73 -11.37
C ILE A 266 3.70 -0.79 -12.53
N GLU A 267 4.28 -1.32 -13.62
CA GLU A 267 4.62 -0.56 -14.82
C GLU A 267 3.37 0.01 -15.51
N GLU A 268 2.29 -0.76 -15.52
CA GLU A 268 1.03 -0.33 -16.12
C GLU A 268 0.22 0.63 -15.23
N LEU A 269 0.67 0.83 -13.98
CA LEU A 269 -0.03 1.63 -12.97
C LEU A 269 0.69 2.95 -12.64
N GLU A 270 1.65 3.38 -13.46
CA GLU A 270 2.45 4.58 -13.20
C GLU A 270 1.58 5.85 -13.10
N GLU A 271 0.55 5.96 -13.93
CA GLU A 271 -0.32 7.15 -13.98
C GLU A 271 -1.31 7.28 -12.80
N TYR A 272 -1.46 6.25 -11.97
CA TYR A 272 -2.39 6.26 -10.84
C TYR A 272 -1.66 6.46 -9.53
N ASP A 273 -2.21 7.32 -8.68
CA ASP A 273 -1.72 7.54 -7.33
C ASP A 273 -1.78 6.27 -6.49
N LYS A 274 -0.83 6.13 -5.58
CA LYS A 274 -0.71 4.96 -4.71
C LYS A 274 -0.87 5.34 -3.25
N TRP A 275 -1.73 4.59 -2.55
CA TRP A 275 -1.81 4.56 -1.10
C TRP A 275 -1.10 3.30 -0.63
N PHE A 276 0.11 3.49 -0.11
CA PHE A 276 1.02 2.40 0.23
C PHE A 276 0.91 2.01 1.70
N ALA A 277 0.63 0.73 1.98
CA ALA A 277 0.59 0.19 3.33
C ALA A 277 1.91 -0.51 3.68
N TYR A 278 2.56 -0.02 4.74
CA TYR A 278 3.77 -0.62 5.26
C TYR A 278 3.92 -0.27 6.75
N TYR A 279 3.74 -1.26 7.63
CA TYR A 279 3.65 -1.06 9.08
C TYR A 279 5.01 -1.14 9.73
N ASP A 280 5.75 -0.05 9.71
CA ASP A 280 7.06 0.12 10.31
C ASP A 280 7.32 1.60 10.62
N GLU A 281 8.42 1.91 11.29
CA GLU A 281 8.88 3.29 11.56
C GLU A 281 9.34 4.00 10.29
N THR A 282 9.75 3.25 9.27
CA THR A 282 10.17 3.73 7.94
C THR A 282 9.55 2.86 6.86
N TYR A 283 9.26 3.44 5.70
CA TYR A 283 8.77 2.67 4.57
C TYR A 283 9.93 2.00 3.81
N TYR A 284 9.57 0.92 3.10
CA TYR A 284 10.46 0.25 2.15
C TYR A 284 9.73 0.09 0.81
N PHE A 285 9.83 1.09 -0.05
CA PHE A 285 9.25 1.10 -1.40
C PHE A 285 9.95 2.18 -2.23
N PRO A 286 10.56 1.85 -3.39
CA PRO A 286 11.34 2.82 -4.16
C PRO A 286 10.49 3.75 -5.04
N TYR A 287 9.26 3.35 -5.38
CA TYR A 287 8.42 4.07 -6.31
C TYR A 287 7.57 5.14 -5.63
N ASP A 288 7.01 6.05 -6.45
CA ASP A 288 6.17 7.13 -5.95
C ASP A 288 4.87 6.61 -5.31
N PHE A 289 4.46 7.27 -4.24
CA PHE A 289 3.19 7.09 -3.54
C PHE A 289 2.80 8.39 -2.86
N LYS A 290 1.49 8.63 -2.71
CA LYS A 290 0.96 9.88 -2.14
C LYS A 290 0.57 9.76 -0.68
N ILE A 291 0.21 8.56 -0.25
CA ILE A 291 -0.24 8.28 1.11
C ILE A 291 0.46 7.03 1.64
N TRP A 292 0.93 7.10 2.88
CA TRP A 292 1.50 5.97 3.59
C TRP A 292 0.63 5.60 4.80
N GLN A 293 0.07 4.37 4.78
CA GLN A 293 -0.53 3.75 5.95
C GLN A 293 0.57 3.05 6.75
N TYR A 294 0.95 3.64 7.88
CA TYR A 294 2.13 3.21 8.62
C TYR A 294 1.84 2.31 9.82
N THR A 295 0.59 2.22 10.26
CA THR A 295 0.17 1.33 11.36
C THR A 295 -1.31 1.00 11.31
N ASN A 296 -1.66 -0.20 11.76
CA ASN A 296 -3.03 -0.64 12.01
C ASN A 296 -3.34 -0.75 13.52
N LYS A 297 -2.54 -0.11 14.36
CA LYS A 297 -2.66 -0.14 15.84
C LYS A 297 -2.71 1.26 16.44
N GLY A 298 -3.02 2.26 15.63
CA GLY A 298 -3.16 3.64 16.07
C GLY A 298 -4.28 3.81 17.08
N LYS A 299 -4.22 4.93 17.79
CA LYS A 299 -5.25 5.36 18.71
C LYS A 299 -5.67 6.79 18.37
N VAL A 300 -6.98 6.99 18.26
CA VAL A 300 -7.57 8.29 17.96
C VAL A 300 -8.74 8.52 18.93
N SER A 301 -8.80 9.71 19.50
CA SER A 301 -9.91 10.09 20.36
C SER A 301 -11.22 9.98 19.59
N GLY A 302 -12.24 9.37 20.21
CA GLY A 302 -13.55 9.15 19.56
C GLY A 302 -13.67 7.78 18.85
N ILE A 303 -12.60 7.03 18.69
CA ILE A 303 -12.60 5.67 18.15
C ILE A 303 -12.25 4.67 19.25
N LYS A 304 -13.03 3.60 19.33
CA LYS A 304 -12.78 2.54 20.32
C LYS A 304 -11.94 1.43 19.71
N GLY A 305 -10.79 1.17 20.29
CA GLY A 305 -9.88 0.14 19.82
C GLY A 305 -8.75 0.66 18.96
N ASP A 306 -8.33 -0.15 18.02
CA ASP A 306 -7.27 0.20 17.06
C ASP A 306 -7.88 0.83 15.81
N VAL A 307 -7.13 1.73 15.19
CA VAL A 307 -7.47 2.35 13.92
C VAL A 307 -6.21 2.50 13.08
N ASP A 308 -6.35 2.38 11.78
CA ASP A 308 -5.29 2.58 10.82
C ASP A 308 -4.95 4.07 10.73
N LEU A 309 -3.63 4.37 10.82
CA LEU A 309 -3.14 5.74 10.69
C LEU A 309 -2.36 5.91 9.40
N ASN A 310 -2.62 7.05 8.78
CA ASN A 310 -2.08 7.43 7.48
C ASN A 310 -1.40 8.79 7.55
N VAL A 311 -0.40 8.98 6.72
CA VAL A 311 0.22 10.27 6.47
C VAL A 311 0.18 10.55 4.95
N SER A 312 -0.34 11.73 4.56
CA SER A 312 -0.26 12.23 3.19
C SER A 312 0.72 13.40 3.12
N PHE A 313 1.37 13.55 1.95
CA PHE A 313 2.48 14.48 1.77
C PHE A 313 2.10 15.69 0.91
N ASP A 314 1.11 15.55 0.05
CA ASP A 314 0.67 16.61 -0.87
C ASP A 314 -0.64 17.24 -0.35
N ALA A 315 -0.51 18.12 0.65
CA ALA A 315 -1.65 18.82 1.25
C ALA A 315 -2.37 19.77 0.27
N GLN A 316 -1.79 20.11 -0.86
CA GLN A 316 -2.33 21.10 -1.81
C GLN A 316 -2.94 20.47 -3.08
N GLU A 317 -2.66 19.22 -3.42
CA GLU A 317 -3.14 18.61 -4.67
C GLU A 317 -4.63 18.22 -4.63
N TYR A 318 -5.23 18.13 -3.44
CA TYR A 318 -6.65 17.76 -3.28
C TYR A 318 -7.54 18.93 -2.83
N GLU A 319 -6.98 20.14 -2.66
CA GLU A 319 -7.77 21.33 -2.46
C GLU A 319 -8.36 21.78 -3.81
N GLU A 320 -9.68 21.95 -3.86
CA GLU A 320 -10.37 22.46 -5.04
C GLU A 320 -9.70 23.75 -5.52
N GLU A 321 -9.38 23.86 -6.83
CA GLU A 321 -9.29 25.16 -7.46
C GLU A 321 -10.66 25.81 -7.31
N ASP A 322 -10.80 26.72 -6.36
CA ASP A 322 -11.97 27.59 -6.26
C ASP A 322 -12.10 28.33 -7.61
N ASP A 323 -13.06 27.88 -8.43
CA ASP A 323 -13.45 28.59 -9.64
C ASP A 323 -13.88 30.02 -9.26
N GLU A 324 -13.06 31.01 -9.64
CA GLU A 324 -13.45 32.41 -9.70
C GLU A 324 -14.47 32.69 -10.82
#